data_01a48c65ab2735d115f9f3fda3cebffe
#
_entry.id   01a48c65ab2735d115f9f3fda3cebffe
#
_cell.length_a   1.000
_cell.length_b   1.000
_cell.length_c   1.000
_cell.angle_alpha   90.00
_cell.angle_beta   90.00
_cell.angle_gamma   90.00
#
_symmetry.space_group_name_H-M   'P 1'
#
loop_
_entity.id
_entity.type
_entity.pdbx_description
1 polymer ?
#
loop_
_entity_poly.entity_id
_entity_poly.type
_entity_poly.pdbx_seq_one_letter_code
_entity_poly.pdbx_strand_id
1 'polypeptide(L)'
;MWRAYRRAGTVTAVEKGRGPLNEPEQQPEPPRPVVRAHRLRRMTGRDPHEQHRVATPLELLFDLTFVIAFGIAASEFSHLLVTGHVGAGLTAFLFATFAVCWAWINFTWFASAYDTDDWIYRLMTMMQMVGVLILALGLPPFFASIEHGEHVDNTVLAAGYVVMRIALVGQWLRAAHQDPEHRASCLTYATVVSAVQVGWIGTIFVHAPVVISLAIWVLLACAEMFGPWLAENRGGTPWHAHHIAERYSLLAIIALGEGVVGTVASLNAIVSEHGWTTDAILLVIAGTGLTFGMWWVYFVVPAADLLHARREASFPFGYVHMAVFAAIVATGAGLHTAAYYVEGQSELGVMGTVFAVAVPVGAYIALIYLIYGMLVRSWDVLHLWLLVLTAAVLVAAVLLAWVGVSMAVCLLVVTLAPAVTVMGFEVTGHRHVRAALGKRIAGTS
;
A
#
# COMPACT_ATOMS: atom_id res chain seq x y z
N MET A 1 8.03 10.81 -23.14
CA MET A 1 7.43 10.46 -24.45
C MET A 1 6.02 11.05 -24.58
N TRP A 2 5.87 12.36 -24.26
CA TRP A 2 4.57 13.08 -24.25
C TRP A 2 4.69 14.47 -24.88
N ARG A 3 5.23 14.55 -26.13
CA ARG A 3 5.29 15.78 -26.94
C ARG A 3 5.14 15.51 -28.44
N ALA A 4 4.09 14.81 -28.85
CA ALA A 4 3.82 14.63 -30.29
C ALA A 4 2.33 14.39 -30.57
N TYR A 5 1.46 15.34 -30.18
CA TYR A 5 0.10 15.36 -30.74
C TYR A 5 -0.43 16.80 -30.77
N ARG A 6 0.20 17.64 -31.61
CA ARG A 6 -0.43 18.86 -32.07
C ARG A 6 0.22 19.33 -33.36
N ARG A 7 -0.17 18.75 -34.48
CA ARG A 7 -0.03 19.36 -35.82
C ARG A 7 -0.86 18.58 -36.86
N ALA A 8 -2.05 19.06 -37.13
CA ALA A 8 -2.67 18.99 -38.47
C ALA A 8 -3.89 19.91 -38.47
N GLY A 9 -3.85 20.95 -39.31
CA GLY A 9 -4.97 21.87 -39.45
C GLY A 9 -4.51 23.20 -40.05
N THR A 10 -3.87 23.17 -41.22
CA THR A 10 -3.60 24.36 -42.04
C THR A 10 -4.86 24.79 -42.74
N VAL A 11 -5.35 25.99 -42.42
CA VAL A 11 -6.21 26.77 -43.30
C VAL A 11 -5.49 28.10 -43.56
N THR A 12 -5.15 28.32 -44.79
CA THR A 12 -4.54 29.52 -45.34
C THR A 12 -5.55 30.68 -45.34
N ALA A 13 -5.22 31.76 -44.67
CA ALA A 13 -5.80 33.09 -44.93
C ALA A 13 -4.66 34.09 -45.02
N VAL A 14 -4.54 34.68 -46.17
CA VAL A 14 -3.64 35.80 -46.49
C VAL A 14 -4.21 37.07 -45.87
N GLU A 15 -3.45 37.70 -44.94
CA GLU A 15 -3.73 39.10 -44.60
C GLU A 15 -2.42 39.87 -44.37
N LYS A 16 -2.40 41.02 -45.03
CA LYS A 16 -1.27 41.95 -45.16
C LYS A 16 -0.96 42.68 -43.84
N GLY A 17 0.30 42.76 -43.49
CA GLY A 17 0.96 43.96 -42.99
C GLY A 17 0.62 44.38 -41.55
N ARG A 18 1.34 43.81 -40.57
CA ARG A 18 1.71 44.53 -39.33
C ARG A 18 3.15 44.16 -38.97
N GLY A 19 3.94 45.18 -38.65
CA GLY A 19 5.35 45.04 -38.29
C GLY A 19 5.57 44.19 -37.03
N PRO A 20 6.81 43.79 -36.74
CA PRO A 20 7.10 42.89 -35.64
C PRO A 20 6.66 43.47 -34.29
N LEU A 21 5.68 42.85 -33.68
CA LEU A 21 5.37 43.09 -32.28
C LEU A 21 6.57 42.63 -31.45
N ASN A 22 7.19 43.56 -30.71
CA ASN A 22 8.20 43.26 -29.72
C ASN A 22 7.61 42.19 -28.77
N GLU A 23 8.11 40.96 -28.82
CA GLU A 23 7.92 40.01 -27.75
C GLU A 23 8.46 40.66 -26.46
N PRO A 24 7.68 40.65 -25.35
CA PRO A 24 8.21 41.15 -24.10
C PRO A 24 9.42 40.28 -23.72
N GLU A 25 10.59 40.94 -23.66
CA GLU A 25 11.85 40.35 -23.18
C GLU A 25 11.58 39.65 -21.85
N GLN A 26 11.59 38.30 -21.84
CA GLN A 26 11.43 37.51 -20.62
C GLN A 26 12.60 37.90 -19.72
N GLN A 27 12.35 38.71 -18.74
CA GLN A 27 13.33 39.00 -17.69
C GLN A 27 13.79 37.66 -17.09
N PRO A 28 15.10 37.41 -16.99
CA PRO A 28 15.59 36.18 -16.37
C PRO A 28 14.99 36.07 -14.98
N GLU A 29 14.30 34.96 -14.70
CA GLU A 29 13.82 34.67 -13.35
C GLU A 29 14.97 34.90 -12.36
N PRO A 30 14.76 35.66 -11.27
CA PRO A 30 15.79 35.85 -10.28
C PRO A 30 16.25 34.48 -9.80
N PRO A 31 17.56 34.25 -9.60
CA PRO A 31 18.09 32.96 -9.17
C PRO A 31 17.34 32.54 -7.91
N ARG A 32 16.65 31.40 -7.97
CA ARG A 32 15.93 30.84 -6.81
C ARG A 32 16.91 30.80 -5.63
N PRO A 33 16.57 31.37 -4.48
CA PRO A 33 17.50 31.38 -3.36
C PRO A 33 17.93 29.95 -3.07
N VAL A 34 19.23 29.68 -3.06
CA VAL A 34 19.78 28.39 -2.63
C VAL A 34 19.36 28.22 -1.18
N VAL A 35 18.24 27.52 -0.99
CA VAL A 35 17.70 27.24 0.32
C VAL A 35 18.74 26.39 1.04
N ARG A 36 19.40 26.95 2.05
CA ARG A 36 20.35 26.21 2.89
C ARG A 36 19.56 25.06 3.55
N ALA A 37 19.71 23.85 3.03
CA ALA A 37 18.97 22.64 3.40
C ALA A 37 19.14 22.22 4.89
N HIS A 38 19.99 22.91 5.66
CA HIS A 38 20.33 22.54 7.03
C HIS A 38 19.78 23.48 8.11
N ARG A 39 18.96 24.46 7.73
CA ARG A 39 18.40 25.39 8.73
C ARG A 39 17.14 24.82 9.35
N LEU A 40 17.04 24.88 10.68
CA LEU A 40 15.80 24.58 11.39
C LEU A 40 14.65 25.44 10.83
N ARG A 41 13.57 24.78 10.49
CA ARG A 41 12.32 25.40 10.06
C ARG A 41 11.29 25.29 11.17
N ARG A 42 10.43 26.29 11.29
CA ARG A 42 9.28 26.17 12.17
C ARG A 42 8.31 25.15 11.58
N MET A 43 7.91 24.18 12.40
CA MET A 43 6.97 23.13 12.02
C MET A 43 5.55 23.67 12.21
N THR A 44 5.08 24.44 11.24
CA THR A 44 3.69 24.89 11.13
C THR A 44 2.98 23.97 10.15
N GLY A 45 1.66 23.80 10.31
CA GLY A 45 0.86 23.04 9.38
C GLY A 45 1.06 23.50 7.93
N ARG A 46 1.11 22.55 7.01
CA ARG A 46 1.22 22.84 5.57
C ARG A 46 -0.13 23.27 5.01
N ASP A 47 -0.10 23.97 3.89
CA ASP A 47 -1.33 24.33 3.17
C ASP A 47 -1.98 23.05 2.58
N PRO A 48 -3.18 22.65 3.03
CA PRO A 48 -3.88 21.47 2.49
C PRO A 48 -4.35 21.64 1.04
N HIS A 49 -4.22 22.84 0.46
CA HIS A 49 -4.57 23.19 -0.92
C HIS A 49 -3.33 23.50 -1.78
N GLU A 50 -2.13 23.24 -1.29
CA GLU A 50 -0.88 23.43 -2.02
C GLU A 50 -0.92 22.71 -3.37
N GLN A 51 -0.60 23.40 -4.45
CA GLN A 51 -0.52 22.79 -5.77
C GLN A 51 0.80 22.00 -5.93
N HIS A 52 0.74 20.83 -6.58
CA HIS A 52 1.92 20.00 -6.92
C HIS A 52 2.70 19.47 -5.71
N ARG A 53 2.03 19.16 -4.59
CA ARG A 53 2.68 18.46 -3.50
C ARG A 53 2.94 17.00 -3.88
N VAL A 54 4.20 16.66 -4.08
CA VAL A 54 4.68 15.30 -4.38
C VAL A 54 5.45 14.73 -3.19
N ALA A 55 5.60 13.40 -3.15
CA ALA A 55 6.41 12.71 -2.14
C ALA A 55 7.88 13.15 -2.23
N THR A 56 8.49 13.38 -1.07
CA THR A 56 9.89 13.79 -0.99
C THR A 56 10.84 12.58 -1.12
N PRO A 57 12.12 12.79 -1.50
CA PRO A 57 13.10 11.70 -1.52
C PRO A 57 13.26 10.98 -0.17
N LEU A 58 13.10 11.69 0.96
CA LEU A 58 13.14 11.09 2.29
C LEU A 58 11.95 10.17 2.55
N GLU A 59 10.75 10.58 2.11
CA GLU A 59 9.54 9.77 2.20
C GLU A 59 9.64 8.51 1.33
N LEU A 60 10.24 8.60 0.13
CA LEU A 60 10.49 7.43 -0.72
C LEU A 60 11.50 6.47 -0.08
N LEU A 61 12.57 6.99 0.55
CA LEU A 61 13.53 6.17 1.28
C LEU A 61 12.86 5.49 2.49
N PHE A 62 11.97 6.20 3.18
CA PHE A 62 11.16 5.64 4.26
C PHE A 62 10.30 4.48 3.75
N ASP A 63 9.59 4.63 2.63
CA ASP A 63 8.77 3.59 2.03
C ASP A 63 9.59 2.34 1.68
N LEU A 64 10.82 2.52 1.16
CA LEU A 64 11.73 1.41 0.85
C LEU A 64 12.10 0.57 2.07
N THR A 65 12.13 1.13 3.27
CA THR A 65 12.43 0.32 4.48
C THR A 65 11.33 -0.67 4.79
N PHE A 66 10.08 -0.37 4.42
CA PHE A 66 8.93 -1.26 4.63
C PHE A 66 8.89 -2.44 3.67
N VAL A 67 9.55 -2.34 2.50
CA VAL A 67 9.68 -3.49 1.57
C VAL A 67 10.33 -4.67 2.27
N ILE A 68 11.39 -4.42 3.06
CA ILE A 68 12.10 -5.48 3.80
C ILE A 68 11.14 -6.21 4.76
N ALA A 69 10.30 -5.46 5.47
CA ALA A 69 9.33 -6.04 6.39
C ALA A 69 8.24 -6.83 5.64
N PHE A 70 7.75 -6.32 4.50
CA PHE A 70 6.80 -7.04 3.66
C PHE A 70 7.40 -8.32 3.07
N GLY A 71 8.65 -8.28 2.57
CA GLY A 71 9.34 -9.44 2.02
C GLY A 71 9.54 -10.54 3.07
N ILE A 72 9.97 -10.18 4.29
CA ILE A 72 10.09 -11.15 5.40
C ILE A 72 8.71 -11.73 5.74
N ALA A 73 7.66 -10.89 5.86
CA ALA A 73 6.31 -11.37 6.15
C ALA A 73 5.78 -12.31 5.05
N ALA A 74 6.07 -12.01 3.77
CA ALA A 74 5.70 -12.87 2.65
C ALA A 74 6.45 -14.22 2.69
N SER A 75 7.75 -14.20 2.98
CA SER A 75 8.58 -15.40 3.10
C SER A 75 8.11 -16.30 4.23
N GLU A 76 7.93 -15.76 5.44
CA GLU A 76 7.44 -16.52 6.60
C GLU A 76 6.04 -17.09 6.36
N PHE A 77 5.15 -16.29 5.75
CA PHE A 77 3.81 -16.75 5.41
C PHE A 77 3.85 -17.88 4.39
N SER A 78 4.66 -17.77 3.32
CA SER A 78 4.80 -18.82 2.32
C SER A 78 5.34 -20.11 2.96
N HIS A 79 6.32 -20.00 3.87
CA HIS A 79 6.88 -21.15 4.60
C HIS A 79 5.79 -21.89 5.40
N LEU A 80 4.97 -21.18 6.16
CA LEU A 80 3.88 -21.80 6.92
C LEU A 80 2.76 -22.39 6.04
N LEU A 81 2.54 -21.81 4.85
CA LEU A 81 1.63 -22.38 3.87
C LEU A 81 2.13 -23.74 3.37
N VAL A 82 3.41 -23.82 2.96
CA VAL A 82 3.97 -25.04 2.36
C VAL A 82 4.18 -26.17 3.38
N THR A 83 4.28 -25.85 4.66
CA THR A 83 4.35 -26.84 5.76
C THR A 83 2.97 -27.22 6.33
N GLY A 84 1.88 -26.79 5.68
CA GLY A 84 0.52 -27.14 6.07
C GLY A 84 -0.06 -26.33 7.25
N HIS A 85 0.71 -25.42 7.86
CA HIS A 85 0.27 -24.58 8.99
C HIS A 85 -0.53 -23.33 8.57
N VAL A 86 -1.48 -23.49 7.65
CA VAL A 86 -2.23 -22.40 7.02
C VAL A 86 -2.89 -21.46 8.02
N GLY A 87 -3.50 -21.99 9.08
CA GLY A 87 -4.19 -21.17 10.10
C GLY A 87 -3.24 -20.28 10.90
N ALA A 88 -2.11 -20.84 11.35
CA ALA A 88 -1.06 -20.12 12.05
C ALA A 88 -0.43 -19.06 11.12
N GLY A 89 -0.09 -19.47 9.89
CA GLY A 89 0.49 -18.59 8.88
C GLY A 89 -0.42 -17.39 8.56
N LEU A 90 -1.70 -17.61 8.30
CA LEU A 90 -2.65 -16.54 8.03
C LEU A 90 -2.81 -15.59 9.23
N THR A 91 -2.88 -16.13 10.44
CA THR A 91 -3.00 -15.33 11.66
C THR A 91 -1.77 -14.45 11.85
N ALA A 92 -0.57 -15.05 11.80
CA ALA A 92 0.69 -14.31 11.93
C ALA A 92 0.84 -13.25 10.83
N PHE A 93 0.52 -13.60 9.59
CA PHE A 93 0.59 -12.69 8.45
C PHE A 93 -0.32 -11.48 8.57
N LEU A 94 -1.57 -11.66 9.02
CA LEU A 94 -2.51 -10.56 9.21
C LEU A 94 -2.03 -9.60 10.31
N PHE A 95 -1.50 -10.10 11.41
CA PHE A 95 -0.94 -9.24 12.46
C PHE A 95 0.36 -8.55 12.02
N ALA A 96 1.25 -9.27 11.34
CA ALA A 96 2.50 -8.71 10.80
C ALA A 96 2.20 -7.57 9.81
N THR A 97 1.33 -7.80 8.85
CA THR A 97 0.96 -6.79 7.85
C THR A 97 0.20 -5.62 8.48
N PHE A 98 -0.66 -5.86 9.47
CA PHE A 98 -1.26 -4.78 10.26
C PHE A 98 -0.16 -3.93 10.92
N ALA A 99 0.79 -4.54 11.62
CA ALA A 99 1.86 -3.83 12.33
C ALA A 99 2.69 -2.98 11.35
N VAL A 100 3.10 -3.56 10.23
CA VAL A 100 3.88 -2.88 9.19
C VAL A 100 3.08 -1.72 8.59
N CYS A 101 1.86 -1.97 8.11
CA CYS A 101 1.02 -0.95 7.49
C CYS A 101 0.66 0.18 8.45
N TRP A 102 0.36 -0.15 9.71
CA TRP A 102 -0.03 0.84 10.71
C TRP A 102 1.11 1.78 11.09
N ALA A 103 2.33 1.26 11.21
CA ALA A 103 3.52 2.09 11.41
C ALA A 103 3.72 3.07 10.25
N TRP A 104 3.58 2.59 9.01
CA TRP A 104 3.69 3.40 7.80
C TRP A 104 2.60 4.47 7.72
N ILE A 105 1.34 4.13 7.99
CA ILE A 105 0.20 5.06 7.97
C ILE A 105 0.43 6.21 8.93
N ASN A 106 0.85 5.93 10.15
CA ASN A 106 1.07 6.96 11.16
C ASN A 106 2.10 8.02 10.71
N PHE A 107 3.23 7.59 10.15
CA PHE A 107 4.22 8.53 9.61
C PHE A 107 3.70 9.26 8.37
N THR A 108 3.05 8.56 7.45
CA THR A 108 2.57 9.15 6.19
C THR A 108 1.57 10.28 6.43
N TRP A 109 0.64 10.12 7.37
CA TRP A 109 -0.31 11.18 7.73
C TRP A 109 0.37 12.33 8.46
N PHE A 110 1.34 12.05 9.36
CA PHE A 110 2.15 13.09 9.99
C PHE A 110 2.94 13.88 8.93
N ALA A 111 3.66 13.20 8.04
CA ALA A 111 4.46 13.83 6.99
C ALA A 111 3.59 14.68 6.04
N SER A 112 2.38 14.21 5.71
CA SER A 112 1.46 14.99 4.89
C SER A 112 1.10 16.35 5.50
N ALA A 113 1.00 16.42 6.81
CA ALA A 113 0.63 17.65 7.54
C ALA A 113 1.84 18.51 7.93
N TYR A 114 3.00 17.91 8.27
CA TYR A 114 4.07 18.59 9.01
C TYR A 114 5.49 18.34 8.46
N ASP A 115 5.66 17.91 7.22
CA ASP A 115 6.99 17.79 6.63
C ASP A 115 7.69 19.15 6.55
N THR A 116 8.82 19.29 7.26
CA THR A 116 9.69 20.47 7.23
C THR A 116 10.98 20.23 6.47
N ASP A 117 11.32 18.98 6.21
CA ASP A 117 12.57 18.53 5.57
C ASP A 117 13.84 19.17 6.21
N ASP A 118 13.78 19.54 7.49
CA ASP A 118 14.95 20.01 8.24
C ASP A 118 15.73 18.85 8.88
N TRP A 119 16.93 19.12 9.40
CA TRP A 119 17.80 18.07 9.90
C TRP A 119 17.22 17.29 11.10
N ILE A 120 16.43 17.94 11.99
CA ILE A 120 15.75 17.25 13.11
C ILE A 120 14.69 16.31 12.57
N TYR A 121 13.85 16.79 11.62
CA TYR A 121 12.84 15.96 10.96
C TYR A 121 13.47 14.73 10.29
N ARG A 122 14.57 14.94 9.55
CA ARG A 122 15.32 13.86 8.89
C ARG A 122 15.86 12.84 9.87
N LEU A 123 16.50 13.28 10.98
CA LEU A 123 17.02 12.38 12.00
C LEU A 123 15.92 11.56 12.69
N MET A 124 14.79 12.20 13.04
CA MET A 124 13.65 11.50 13.63
C MET A 124 13.04 10.48 12.64
N THR A 125 12.96 10.82 11.35
CA THR A 125 12.50 9.90 10.32
C THR A 125 13.48 8.73 10.13
N MET A 126 14.77 8.97 10.11
CA MET A 126 15.80 7.91 10.08
C MET A 126 15.72 7.01 11.31
N MET A 127 15.46 7.55 12.50
CA MET A 127 15.23 6.75 13.71
C MET A 127 14.00 5.83 13.55
N GLN A 128 12.93 6.31 12.91
CA GLN A 128 11.79 5.45 12.59
C GLN A 128 12.18 4.33 11.61
N MET A 129 12.99 4.63 10.57
CA MET A 129 13.50 3.61 9.64
C MET A 129 14.28 2.51 10.38
N VAL A 130 15.15 2.89 11.33
CA VAL A 130 15.85 1.90 12.18
C VAL A 130 14.84 1.05 12.96
N GLY A 131 13.79 1.67 13.51
CA GLY A 131 12.72 0.93 14.18
C GLY A 131 12.00 -0.07 13.25
N VAL A 132 11.78 0.27 11.99
CA VAL A 132 11.21 -0.64 10.97
C VAL A 132 12.13 -1.84 10.73
N LEU A 133 13.45 -1.62 10.64
CA LEU A 133 14.41 -2.72 10.48
C LEU A 133 14.42 -3.66 11.69
N ILE A 134 14.35 -3.09 12.92
CA ILE A 134 14.23 -3.90 14.14
C ILE A 134 12.91 -4.68 14.14
N LEU A 135 11.80 -4.06 13.76
CA LEU A 135 10.51 -4.73 13.62
C LEU A 135 10.61 -5.89 12.64
N ALA A 136 11.23 -5.69 11.48
CA ALA A 136 11.40 -6.70 10.44
C ALA A 136 12.20 -7.92 10.97
N LEU A 137 13.24 -7.70 11.77
CA LEU A 137 14.01 -8.77 12.45
C LEU A 137 13.17 -9.53 13.50
N GLY A 138 12.11 -8.91 14.02
CA GLY A 138 11.19 -9.55 14.96
C GLY A 138 10.12 -10.41 14.31
N LEU A 139 9.93 -10.35 12.97
CA LEU A 139 8.90 -11.12 12.29
C LEU A 139 9.13 -12.63 12.33
N PRO A 140 10.33 -13.18 12.00
CA PRO A 140 10.54 -14.62 12.02
C PRO A 140 10.26 -15.26 13.40
N PRO A 141 10.79 -14.78 14.56
CA PRO A 141 10.45 -15.35 15.85
C PRO A 141 8.97 -15.20 16.20
N PHE A 142 8.32 -14.11 15.75
CA PHE A 142 6.89 -13.93 15.92
C PHE A 142 6.09 -15.00 15.16
N PHE A 143 6.37 -15.25 13.88
CA PHE A 143 5.73 -16.31 13.09
C PHE A 143 5.94 -17.70 13.71
N ALA A 144 7.16 -18.02 14.08
CA ALA A 144 7.49 -19.29 14.75
C ALA A 144 6.72 -19.46 16.07
N SER A 145 6.55 -18.40 16.87
CA SER A 145 5.81 -18.47 18.13
C SER A 145 4.31 -18.75 17.94
N ILE A 146 3.71 -18.25 16.87
CA ILE A 146 2.32 -18.55 16.50
C ILE A 146 2.18 -20.00 16.01
N GLU A 147 3.14 -20.47 15.23
CA GLU A 147 3.20 -21.87 14.75
C GLU A 147 3.26 -22.86 15.91
N HIS A 148 4.16 -22.67 16.86
CA HIS A 148 4.33 -23.56 18.01
C HIS A 148 3.16 -23.48 19.00
N GLY A 149 2.43 -22.37 19.05
CA GLY A 149 1.15 -22.23 19.76
C GLY A 149 1.24 -22.10 21.29
N GLU A 150 2.41 -21.97 21.89
CA GLU A 150 2.59 -21.88 23.35
C GLU A 150 2.35 -20.47 23.87
N HIS A 151 3.14 -19.50 23.41
CA HIS A 151 2.99 -18.08 23.72
C HIS A 151 3.51 -17.23 22.55
N VAL A 152 3.08 -16.00 22.45
CA VAL A 152 3.50 -15.11 21.35
C VAL A 152 4.77 -14.39 21.73
N ASP A 153 5.86 -14.58 20.96
CA ASP A 153 7.08 -13.81 21.08
C ASP A 153 7.03 -12.57 20.17
N ASN A 154 6.71 -11.44 20.77
CA ASN A 154 6.68 -10.15 20.12
C ASN A 154 7.79 -9.20 20.60
N THR A 155 8.78 -9.69 21.33
CA THR A 155 9.77 -8.86 22.01
C THR A 155 10.52 -7.94 21.07
N VAL A 156 11.12 -8.48 20.01
CA VAL A 156 11.90 -7.69 19.03
C VAL A 156 10.96 -6.80 18.19
N LEU A 157 9.80 -7.32 17.82
CA LEU A 157 8.79 -6.57 17.07
C LEU A 157 8.34 -5.34 17.85
N ALA A 158 7.99 -5.50 19.13
CA ALA A 158 7.61 -4.40 20.02
C ALA A 158 8.75 -3.42 20.28
N ALA A 159 10.01 -3.89 20.38
CA ALA A 159 11.18 -3.02 20.49
C ALA A 159 11.33 -2.10 19.27
N GLY A 160 11.16 -2.63 18.06
CA GLY A 160 11.11 -1.84 16.82
C GLY A 160 10.02 -0.77 16.86
N TYR A 161 8.83 -1.15 17.31
CA TYR A 161 7.72 -0.20 17.50
C TYR A 161 8.06 0.91 18.50
N VAL A 162 8.67 0.58 19.64
CA VAL A 162 9.10 1.58 20.64
C VAL A 162 10.03 2.62 20.01
N VAL A 163 11.03 2.18 19.24
CA VAL A 163 11.97 3.08 18.56
C VAL A 163 11.24 4.02 17.59
N MET A 164 10.32 3.48 16.78
CA MET A 164 9.52 4.28 15.87
C MET A 164 8.64 5.29 16.61
N ARG A 165 7.96 4.85 17.68
CA ARG A 165 7.02 5.68 18.44
C ARG A 165 7.71 6.81 19.21
N ILE A 166 8.90 6.59 19.75
CA ILE A 166 9.69 7.67 20.39
C ILE A 166 9.92 8.81 19.40
N ALA A 167 10.36 8.50 18.19
CA ALA A 167 10.58 9.49 17.15
C ALA A 167 9.28 10.19 16.72
N LEU A 168 8.23 9.42 16.47
CA LEU A 168 6.93 9.94 16.02
C LEU A 168 6.27 10.83 17.10
N VAL A 169 6.30 10.42 18.38
CA VAL A 169 5.79 11.23 19.49
C VAL A 169 6.59 12.53 19.61
N GLY A 170 7.93 12.47 19.48
CA GLY A 170 8.77 13.65 19.44
C GLY A 170 8.39 14.62 18.29
N GLN A 171 8.08 14.09 17.12
CA GLN A 171 7.60 14.87 15.97
C GLN A 171 6.23 15.51 16.27
N TRP A 172 5.26 14.79 16.83
CA TRP A 172 3.95 15.34 17.22
C TRP A 172 4.07 16.40 18.32
N LEU A 173 4.94 16.21 19.32
CA LEU A 173 5.19 17.21 20.38
C LEU A 173 5.85 18.47 19.83
N ARG A 174 6.76 18.33 18.86
CA ARG A 174 7.35 19.46 18.16
C ARG A 174 6.30 20.24 17.38
N ALA A 175 5.43 19.55 16.63
CA ALA A 175 4.30 20.17 15.93
C ALA A 175 3.37 20.91 16.92
N ALA A 176 2.98 20.27 18.03
CA ALA A 176 2.14 20.88 19.06
C ALA A 176 2.74 22.15 19.69
N HIS A 177 4.08 22.20 19.82
CA HIS A 177 4.76 23.38 20.35
C HIS A 177 4.83 24.53 19.33
N GLN A 178 4.97 24.20 18.06
CA GLN A 178 5.26 25.19 17.01
C GLN A 178 4.04 25.59 16.18
N ASP A 179 2.95 24.84 16.25
CA ASP A 179 1.67 25.09 15.60
C ASP A 179 0.53 25.20 16.64
N PRO A 180 0.23 26.44 17.13
CA PRO A 180 -0.83 26.65 18.11
C PRO A 180 -2.24 26.32 17.61
N GLU A 181 -2.49 26.44 16.31
CA GLU A 181 -3.80 26.21 15.69
C GLU A 181 -4.23 24.74 15.81
N HIS A 182 -3.31 23.82 15.54
CA HIS A 182 -3.59 22.38 15.57
C HIS A 182 -3.04 21.67 16.82
N ARG A 183 -2.63 22.46 17.84
CA ARG A 183 -2.00 21.94 19.06
C ARG A 183 -2.80 20.85 19.75
N ALA A 184 -4.12 21.01 19.84
CA ALA A 184 -4.98 20.05 20.53
C ALA A 184 -4.95 18.67 19.84
N SER A 185 -5.00 18.65 18.50
CA SER A 185 -4.90 17.43 17.71
C SER A 185 -3.53 16.78 17.84
N CYS A 186 -2.44 17.55 17.71
CA CYS A 186 -1.07 17.05 17.83
C CYS A 186 -0.81 16.44 19.22
N LEU A 187 -1.26 17.08 20.31
CA LEU A 187 -1.14 16.54 21.66
C LEU A 187 -1.99 15.28 21.85
N THR A 188 -3.15 15.20 21.21
CA THR A 188 -4.00 14.00 21.26
C THR A 188 -3.30 12.82 20.55
N TYR A 189 -2.73 13.03 19.36
CA TYR A 189 -1.91 12.02 18.70
C TYR A 189 -0.74 11.56 19.59
N ALA A 190 0.05 12.48 20.14
CA ALA A 190 1.17 12.15 21.02
C ALA A 190 0.70 11.34 22.24
N THR A 191 -0.41 11.73 22.87
CA THR A 191 -0.93 11.06 24.07
C THR A 191 -1.45 9.65 23.77
N VAL A 192 -2.28 9.50 22.72
CA VAL A 192 -2.85 8.19 22.37
C VAL A 192 -1.76 7.22 21.94
N VAL A 193 -0.84 7.66 21.07
CA VAL A 193 0.30 6.83 20.63
C VAL A 193 1.13 6.39 21.83
N SER A 194 1.43 7.29 22.78
CA SER A 194 2.19 6.96 23.98
C SER A 194 1.44 6.00 24.90
N ALA A 195 0.13 6.22 25.12
CA ALA A 195 -0.67 5.40 26.01
C ALA A 195 -0.83 3.96 25.48
N VAL A 196 -1.13 3.80 24.18
CA VAL A 196 -1.27 2.47 23.59
C VAL A 196 0.09 1.77 23.49
N GLN A 197 1.18 2.52 23.28
CA GLN A 197 2.53 1.95 23.29
C GLN A 197 2.90 1.32 24.65
N VAL A 198 2.43 1.89 25.76
CA VAL A 198 2.59 1.25 27.10
C VAL A 198 1.87 -0.10 27.13
N GLY A 199 0.69 -0.19 26.53
CA GLY A 199 -0.03 -1.46 26.36
C GLY A 199 0.78 -2.49 25.56
N TRP A 200 1.34 -2.08 24.41
CA TRP A 200 2.18 -2.96 23.60
C TRP A 200 3.46 -3.43 24.33
N ILE A 201 4.10 -2.56 25.08
CA ILE A 201 5.24 -2.96 25.94
C ILE A 201 4.77 -3.96 26.99
N GLY A 202 3.59 -3.73 27.58
CA GLY A 202 2.99 -4.66 28.54
C GLY A 202 2.83 -6.07 28.00
N THR A 203 2.51 -6.23 26.70
CA THR A 203 2.33 -7.56 26.10
C THR A 203 3.60 -8.41 26.10
N ILE A 204 4.80 -7.81 26.14
CA ILE A 204 6.08 -8.54 26.21
C ILE A 204 6.16 -9.36 27.52
N PHE A 205 5.53 -8.88 28.58
CA PHE A 205 5.56 -9.52 29.92
C PHE A 205 4.38 -10.47 30.15
N VAL A 206 3.43 -10.53 29.21
CA VAL A 206 2.24 -11.37 29.32
C VAL A 206 2.51 -12.73 28.70
N HIS A 207 2.79 -13.72 29.53
CA HIS A 207 2.94 -15.12 29.12
C HIS A 207 1.56 -15.83 29.17
N ALA A 208 0.72 -15.54 28.19
CA ALA A 208 -0.61 -16.09 28.06
C ALA A 208 -0.71 -17.01 26.82
N PRO A 209 -1.70 -17.93 26.78
CA PRO A 209 -2.00 -18.69 25.57
C PRO A 209 -2.19 -17.78 24.35
N VAL A 210 -1.79 -18.25 23.18
CA VAL A 210 -1.82 -17.48 21.92
C VAL A 210 -3.17 -16.77 21.71
N VAL A 211 -4.31 -17.45 21.95
CA VAL A 211 -5.66 -16.87 21.77
C VAL A 211 -5.88 -15.64 22.65
N ILE A 212 -5.42 -15.67 23.90
CA ILE A 212 -5.55 -14.52 24.82
C ILE A 212 -4.65 -13.39 24.38
N SER A 213 -3.41 -13.68 23.99
CA SER A 213 -2.46 -12.69 23.47
C SER A 213 -3.01 -12.00 22.22
N LEU A 214 -3.56 -12.77 21.28
CA LEU A 214 -4.19 -12.24 20.06
C LEU A 214 -5.43 -11.37 20.38
N ALA A 215 -6.25 -11.76 21.37
CA ALA A 215 -7.39 -10.94 21.79
C ALA A 215 -6.93 -9.58 22.38
N ILE A 216 -5.89 -9.57 23.21
CA ILE A 216 -5.28 -8.34 23.73
C ILE A 216 -4.75 -7.49 22.56
N TRP A 217 -4.10 -8.09 21.58
CA TRP A 217 -3.55 -7.38 20.42
C TRP A 217 -4.63 -6.75 19.54
N VAL A 218 -5.74 -7.47 19.31
CA VAL A 218 -6.89 -6.90 18.60
C VAL A 218 -7.44 -5.69 19.36
N LEU A 219 -7.54 -5.76 20.69
CA LEU A 219 -8.00 -4.63 21.49
C LEU A 219 -7.06 -3.43 21.39
N LEU A 220 -5.75 -3.65 21.48
CA LEU A 220 -4.74 -2.58 21.31
C LEU A 220 -4.76 -2.00 19.90
N ALA A 221 -4.88 -2.84 18.87
CA ALA A 221 -5.01 -2.39 17.48
C ALA A 221 -6.26 -1.52 17.27
N CYS A 222 -7.41 -1.92 17.82
CA CYS A 222 -8.62 -1.12 17.80
C CYS A 222 -8.42 0.24 18.52
N ALA A 223 -7.75 0.24 19.67
CA ALA A 223 -7.44 1.47 20.41
C ALA A 223 -6.52 2.40 19.59
N GLU A 224 -5.50 1.86 18.91
CA GLU A 224 -4.65 2.63 18.01
C GLU A 224 -5.43 3.21 16.83
N MET A 225 -6.27 2.41 16.17
CA MET A 225 -7.08 2.87 15.03
C MET A 225 -8.11 3.92 15.42
N PHE A 226 -8.57 3.91 16.67
CA PHE A 226 -9.47 4.93 17.20
C PHE A 226 -8.76 6.27 17.47
N GLY A 227 -7.47 6.24 17.74
CA GLY A 227 -6.66 7.41 18.08
C GLY A 227 -6.73 8.57 17.07
N PRO A 228 -6.51 8.33 15.77
CA PRO A 228 -6.62 9.35 14.73
C PRO A 228 -8.01 9.99 14.67
N TRP A 229 -9.08 9.19 14.79
CA TRP A 229 -10.44 9.73 14.83
C TRP A 229 -10.64 10.69 16.02
N LEU A 230 -10.12 10.33 17.20
CA LEU A 230 -10.19 11.19 18.38
C LEU A 230 -9.39 12.49 18.20
N ALA A 231 -8.20 12.41 17.59
CA ALA A 231 -7.34 13.56 17.34
C ALA A 231 -7.94 14.52 16.30
N GLU A 232 -8.44 13.99 15.19
CA GLU A 232 -9.04 14.81 14.12
C GLU A 232 -10.31 15.53 14.57
N ASN A 233 -11.08 14.95 15.50
CA ASN A 233 -12.24 15.63 16.12
C ASN A 233 -11.88 16.77 17.09
N ARG A 234 -10.59 16.97 17.41
CA ARG A 234 -10.11 18.04 18.30
C ARG A 234 -9.48 19.23 17.58
N GLY A 235 -9.78 19.41 16.32
CA GLY A 235 -9.30 20.54 15.51
C GLY A 235 -8.73 20.13 14.16
N GLY A 236 -8.50 18.83 13.97
CA GLY A 236 -7.95 18.26 12.74
C GLY A 236 -6.47 18.52 12.54
N THR A 237 -5.94 18.01 11.45
CA THR A 237 -4.58 18.28 10.98
C THR A 237 -4.62 18.71 9.51
N PRO A 238 -3.68 19.55 9.04
CA PRO A 238 -3.71 20.09 7.68
C PRO A 238 -3.10 19.11 6.66
N TRP A 239 -3.62 17.88 6.60
CA TRP A 239 -3.16 16.87 5.64
C TRP A 239 -3.63 17.17 4.21
N HIS A 240 -2.87 16.72 3.22
CA HIS A 240 -3.09 16.99 1.80
C HIS A 240 -3.59 15.75 1.06
N ALA A 241 -4.79 15.82 0.42
CA ALA A 241 -5.46 14.66 -0.17
C ALA A 241 -4.67 14.00 -1.31
N HIS A 242 -4.14 14.80 -2.25
CA HIS A 242 -3.35 14.28 -3.38
C HIS A 242 -2.05 13.64 -2.89
N HIS A 243 -1.39 14.24 -1.90
CA HIS A 243 -0.16 13.68 -1.32
C HIS A 243 -0.43 12.34 -0.63
N ILE A 244 -1.51 12.22 0.16
CA ILE A 244 -1.89 10.94 0.76
C ILE A 244 -2.15 9.90 -0.33
N ALA A 245 -2.97 10.20 -1.33
CA ALA A 245 -3.25 9.26 -2.42
C ALA A 245 -1.98 8.84 -3.19
N GLU A 246 -1.06 9.78 -3.44
CA GLU A 246 0.24 9.49 -4.05
C GLU A 246 1.08 8.55 -3.18
N ARG A 247 1.20 8.83 -1.87
CA ARG A 247 1.96 7.97 -0.95
C ARG A 247 1.41 6.54 -0.91
N TYR A 248 0.08 6.38 -0.87
CA TYR A 248 -0.54 5.05 -0.90
C TYR A 248 -0.29 4.33 -2.23
N SER A 249 -0.30 5.06 -3.35
CA SER A 249 0.02 4.47 -4.65
C SER A 249 1.49 4.07 -4.79
N LEU A 250 2.41 4.84 -4.20
CA LEU A 250 3.84 4.50 -4.16
C LEU A 250 4.08 3.23 -3.33
N LEU A 251 3.47 3.11 -2.15
CA LEU A 251 3.59 1.89 -1.35
C LEU A 251 2.95 0.68 -2.05
N ALA A 252 1.86 0.86 -2.79
CA ALA A 252 1.28 -0.21 -3.60
C ALA A 252 2.25 -0.70 -4.68
N ILE A 253 2.94 0.22 -5.40
CA ILE A 253 3.97 -0.15 -6.38
C ILE A 253 5.10 -0.94 -5.71
N ILE A 254 5.55 -0.48 -4.55
CA ILE A 254 6.62 -1.10 -3.79
C ILE A 254 6.20 -2.50 -3.33
N ALA A 255 5.00 -2.64 -2.76
CA ALA A 255 4.46 -3.93 -2.33
C ALA A 255 4.27 -4.92 -3.50
N LEU A 256 3.88 -4.44 -4.69
CA LEU A 256 3.82 -5.27 -5.91
C LEU A 256 5.18 -5.84 -6.32
N GLY A 257 6.29 -5.27 -5.83
CA GLY A 257 7.63 -5.84 -5.99
C GLY A 257 7.73 -7.27 -5.47
N GLU A 258 6.97 -7.64 -4.43
CA GLU A 258 6.92 -9.02 -3.92
C GLU A 258 6.39 -10.02 -4.97
N GLY A 259 5.47 -9.59 -5.82
CA GLY A 259 5.02 -10.41 -6.95
C GLY A 259 6.13 -10.69 -7.97
N VAL A 260 6.99 -9.70 -8.21
CA VAL A 260 8.17 -9.86 -9.08
C VAL A 260 9.18 -10.80 -8.43
N VAL A 261 9.48 -10.61 -7.14
CA VAL A 261 10.43 -11.45 -6.38
C VAL A 261 9.94 -12.91 -6.35
N GLY A 262 8.66 -13.15 -6.03
CA GLY A 262 8.07 -14.49 -6.04
C GLY A 262 8.08 -15.13 -7.45
N THR A 263 7.86 -14.34 -8.50
CA THR A 263 7.96 -14.82 -9.89
C THR A 263 9.38 -15.26 -10.22
N VAL A 264 10.40 -14.47 -9.84
CA VAL A 264 11.82 -14.83 -10.05
C VAL A 264 12.20 -16.04 -9.24
N ALA A 265 11.74 -16.18 -8.00
CA ALA A 265 11.98 -17.35 -7.17
C ALA A 265 11.42 -18.62 -7.84
N SER A 266 10.16 -18.58 -8.28
CA SER A 266 9.51 -19.71 -8.97
C SER A 266 10.19 -20.07 -10.30
N LEU A 267 10.63 -19.07 -11.06
CA LEU A 267 11.38 -19.29 -12.29
C LEU A 267 12.73 -19.97 -12.03
N ASN A 268 13.46 -19.47 -11.03
CA ASN A 268 14.76 -20.04 -10.66
C ASN A 268 14.60 -21.51 -10.22
N ALA A 269 13.57 -21.85 -9.46
CA ALA A 269 13.27 -23.21 -9.05
C ALA A 269 13.06 -24.13 -10.27
N ILE A 270 12.23 -23.74 -11.24
CA ILE A 270 11.99 -24.55 -12.45
C ILE A 270 13.26 -24.67 -13.30
N VAL A 271 13.95 -23.56 -13.56
CA VAL A 271 15.12 -23.55 -14.46
C VAL A 271 16.30 -24.31 -13.87
N SER A 272 16.50 -24.28 -12.56
CA SER A 272 17.57 -25.02 -11.90
C SER A 272 17.37 -26.54 -11.94
N GLU A 273 16.12 -27.02 -11.87
CA GLU A 273 15.83 -28.46 -11.86
C GLU A 273 15.60 -29.03 -13.26
N HIS A 274 14.91 -28.30 -14.14
CA HIS A 274 14.43 -28.82 -15.42
C HIS A 274 14.97 -28.05 -16.64
N GLY A 275 15.71 -26.95 -16.42
CA GLY A 275 16.14 -26.03 -17.48
C GLY A 275 14.95 -25.19 -18.00
N TRP A 276 15.12 -24.55 -19.16
CA TRP A 276 14.09 -23.76 -19.82
C TRP A 276 13.02 -24.67 -20.44
N THR A 277 11.89 -24.78 -19.78
CA THR A 277 10.72 -25.54 -20.21
C THR A 277 9.58 -24.62 -20.65
N THR A 278 8.55 -25.17 -21.29
CA THR A 278 7.30 -24.43 -21.60
C THR A 278 6.66 -23.91 -20.32
N ASP A 279 6.65 -24.70 -19.23
CA ASP A 279 6.09 -24.29 -17.94
C ASP A 279 6.87 -23.11 -17.31
N ALA A 280 8.20 -23.07 -17.47
CA ALA A 280 9.01 -21.92 -17.04
C ALA A 280 8.59 -20.63 -17.76
N ILE A 281 8.41 -20.71 -19.08
CA ILE A 281 7.97 -19.55 -19.89
C ILE A 281 6.56 -19.11 -19.49
N LEU A 282 5.61 -20.06 -19.34
CA LEU A 282 4.25 -19.77 -18.92
C LEU A 282 4.20 -19.14 -17.53
N LEU A 283 5.04 -19.61 -16.61
CA LEU A 283 5.12 -19.06 -15.25
C LEU A 283 5.62 -17.61 -15.24
N VAL A 284 6.65 -17.29 -16.04
CA VAL A 284 7.13 -15.89 -16.17
C VAL A 284 6.04 -15.00 -16.71
N ILE A 285 5.32 -15.46 -17.76
CA ILE A 285 4.21 -14.70 -18.34
C ILE A 285 3.09 -14.53 -17.30
N ALA A 286 2.75 -15.60 -16.56
CA ALA A 286 1.72 -15.56 -15.54
C ALA A 286 2.09 -14.62 -14.39
N GLY A 287 3.24 -14.77 -13.76
CA GLY A 287 3.65 -13.96 -12.61
C GLY A 287 3.86 -12.48 -12.96
N THR A 288 4.55 -12.23 -14.09
CA THR A 288 4.75 -10.86 -14.58
C THR A 288 3.43 -10.21 -15.00
N GLY A 289 2.62 -10.95 -15.77
CA GLY A 289 1.30 -10.50 -16.22
C GLY A 289 0.34 -10.24 -15.04
N LEU A 290 0.39 -11.08 -14.01
CA LEU A 290 -0.39 -10.89 -12.79
C LEU A 290 0.03 -9.62 -12.06
N THR A 291 1.33 -9.41 -11.84
CA THR A 291 1.85 -8.21 -11.17
C THR A 291 1.48 -6.94 -11.94
N PHE A 292 1.66 -6.92 -13.27
CA PHE A 292 1.28 -5.79 -14.10
C PHE A 292 -0.23 -5.59 -14.17
N GLY A 293 -1.01 -6.66 -14.21
CA GLY A 293 -2.47 -6.59 -14.15
C GLY A 293 -2.98 -5.99 -12.86
N MET A 294 -2.41 -6.39 -11.70
CA MET A 294 -2.74 -5.81 -10.40
C MET A 294 -2.32 -4.32 -10.34
N TRP A 295 -1.14 -3.98 -10.85
CA TRP A 295 -0.73 -2.58 -10.97
C TRP A 295 -1.76 -1.78 -11.77
N TRP A 296 -2.19 -2.28 -12.92
CA TRP A 296 -3.15 -1.56 -13.77
C TRP A 296 -4.51 -1.40 -13.07
N VAL A 297 -5.02 -2.45 -12.41
CA VAL A 297 -6.27 -2.39 -11.62
C VAL A 297 -6.18 -1.31 -10.53
N TYR A 298 -5.03 -1.14 -9.86
CA TYR A 298 -4.86 -0.09 -8.84
C TYR A 298 -5.00 1.31 -9.45
N PHE A 299 -4.32 1.56 -10.56
CA PHE A 299 -4.21 2.88 -11.18
C PHE A 299 -5.39 3.25 -12.08
N VAL A 300 -6.36 2.36 -12.27
CA VAL A 300 -7.64 2.66 -12.91
C VAL A 300 -8.47 3.66 -12.08
N VAL A 301 -8.36 3.62 -10.75
CA VAL A 301 -9.13 4.48 -9.85
C VAL A 301 -8.43 5.82 -9.69
N PRO A 302 -9.05 6.98 -10.04
CA PRO A 302 -8.47 8.31 -9.81
C PRO A 302 -8.62 8.71 -8.33
N ALA A 303 -7.91 7.99 -7.45
CA ALA A 303 -8.07 8.09 -6.01
C ALA A 303 -7.76 9.49 -5.47
N ALA A 304 -6.78 10.20 -6.06
CA ALA A 304 -6.37 11.53 -5.64
C ALA A 304 -7.51 12.55 -5.77
N ASP A 305 -8.15 12.62 -6.95
CA ASP A 305 -9.23 13.55 -7.22
C ASP A 305 -10.49 13.21 -6.40
N LEU A 306 -10.79 11.91 -6.28
CA LEU A 306 -11.93 11.43 -5.51
C LEU A 306 -11.76 11.69 -4.00
N LEU A 307 -10.56 11.48 -3.45
CA LEU A 307 -10.26 11.75 -2.04
C LEU A 307 -10.24 13.26 -1.76
N HIS A 308 -9.75 14.09 -2.70
CA HIS A 308 -9.81 15.53 -2.60
C HIS A 308 -11.27 16.03 -2.53
N ALA A 309 -12.13 15.50 -3.39
CA ALA A 309 -13.56 15.82 -3.39
C ALA A 309 -14.32 15.26 -2.16
N ARG A 310 -13.73 14.27 -1.46
CA ARG A 310 -14.38 13.57 -0.35
C ARG A 310 -13.43 13.29 0.81
N ARG A 311 -13.00 14.37 1.47
CA ARG A 311 -12.08 14.28 2.62
C ARG A 311 -12.64 13.43 3.77
N GLU A 312 -13.96 13.35 3.94
CA GLU A 312 -14.61 12.49 4.93
C GLU A 312 -14.38 10.97 4.70
N ALA A 313 -13.99 10.58 3.50
CA ALA A 313 -13.63 9.18 3.20
C ALA A 313 -12.18 8.83 3.57
N SER A 314 -11.42 9.74 4.17
CA SER A 314 -10.00 9.56 4.46
C SER A 314 -9.69 8.36 5.36
N PHE A 315 -10.44 8.16 6.45
CA PHE A 315 -10.27 7.00 7.34
C PHE A 315 -10.60 5.68 6.64
N PRO A 316 -11.79 5.48 6.04
CA PRO A 316 -12.08 4.28 5.28
C PRO A 316 -11.05 4.02 4.17
N PHE A 317 -10.62 5.06 3.45
CA PHE A 317 -9.60 4.95 2.42
C PHE A 317 -8.28 4.41 3.00
N GLY A 318 -7.77 5.03 4.07
CA GLY A 318 -6.52 4.61 4.69
C GLY A 318 -6.58 3.20 5.28
N TYR A 319 -7.68 2.86 5.96
CA TYR A 319 -7.81 1.59 6.67
C TYR A 319 -8.04 0.40 5.73
N VAL A 320 -8.84 0.58 4.67
CA VAL A 320 -9.03 -0.49 3.67
C VAL A 320 -7.73 -0.77 2.91
N HIS A 321 -6.86 0.22 2.73
CA HIS A 321 -5.57 0.01 2.08
C HIS A 321 -4.64 -0.93 2.86
N MET A 322 -4.77 -1.07 4.18
CA MET A 322 -4.03 -2.10 4.92
C MET A 322 -4.34 -3.50 4.38
N ALA A 323 -5.63 -3.77 4.12
CA ALA A 323 -6.04 -5.04 3.51
C ALA A 323 -5.59 -5.15 2.03
N VAL A 324 -5.58 -4.03 1.29
CA VAL A 324 -5.04 -4.01 -0.09
C VAL A 324 -3.56 -4.39 -0.10
N PHE A 325 -2.75 -3.78 0.76
CA PHE A 325 -1.32 -4.11 0.86
C PHE A 325 -1.10 -5.55 1.32
N ALA A 326 -1.88 -6.02 2.31
CA ALA A 326 -1.85 -7.41 2.74
C ALA A 326 -2.16 -8.37 1.57
N ALA A 327 -3.18 -8.07 0.76
CA ALA A 327 -3.53 -8.89 -0.40
C ALA A 327 -2.44 -8.88 -1.49
N ILE A 328 -1.79 -7.74 -1.74
CA ILE A 328 -0.65 -7.65 -2.65
C ILE A 328 0.51 -8.53 -2.17
N VAL A 329 0.91 -8.36 -0.91
CA VAL A 329 2.02 -9.11 -0.30
C VAL A 329 1.70 -10.61 -0.23
N ALA A 330 0.46 -10.99 0.10
CA ALA A 330 0.00 -12.38 0.09
C ALA A 330 0.03 -13.01 -1.31
N THR A 331 -0.24 -12.21 -2.37
CA THR A 331 -0.08 -12.69 -3.76
C THR A 331 1.38 -13.03 -4.06
N GLY A 332 2.33 -12.19 -3.63
CA GLY A 332 3.75 -12.47 -3.71
C GLY A 332 4.13 -13.73 -2.94
N ALA A 333 3.66 -13.89 -1.69
CA ALA A 333 3.86 -15.11 -0.91
C ALA A 333 3.30 -16.35 -1.61
N GLY A 334 2.12 -16.24 -2.26
CA GLY A 334 1.55 -17.32 -3.08
C GLY A 334 2.46 -17.73 -4.25
N LEU A 335 3.13 -16.76 -4.90
CA LEU A 335 4.12 -17.05 -5.94
C LEU A 335 5.39 -17.69 -5.36
N HIS A 336 5.80 -17.36 -4.13
CA HIS A 336 6.86 -18.10 -3.43
C HIS A 336 6.46 -19.54 -3.13
N THR A 337 5.19 -19.84 -2.78
CA THR A 337 4.72 -21.21 -2.59
C THR A 337 4.83 -22.04 -3.88
N ALA A 338 4.71 -21.40 -5.04
CA ALA A 338 4.91 -22.06 -6.32
C ALA A 338 6.37 -22.51 -6.54
N ALA A 339 7.35 -21.73 -6.05
CA ALA A 339 8.76 -22.13 -6.06
C ALA A 339 8.99 -23.38 -5.19
N TYR A 340 8.54 -23.35 -3.94
CA TYR A 340 8.64 -24.49 -3.02
C TYR A 340 7.95 -25.76 -3.56
N TYR A 341 6.80 -25.59 -4.24
CA TYR A 341 6.11 -26.71 -4.87
C TYR A 341 6.98 -27.37 -5.96
N VAL A 342 7.63 -26.58 -6.81
CA VAL A 342 8.52 -27.09 -7.87
C VAL A 342 9.73 -27.80 -7.28
N GLU A 343 10.32 -27.28 -6.19
CA GLU A 343 11.45 -27.87 -5.48
C GLU A 343 11.09 -29.14 -4.68
N GLY A 344 9.80 -29.55 -4.71
CA GLY A 344 9.34 -30.70 -3.94
C GLY A 344 9.35 -30.49 -2.41
N GLN A 345 9.40 -29.24 -1.97
CA GLN A 345 9.48 -28.86 -0.55
C GLN A 345 8.11 -28.41 0.02
N SER A 346 7.02 -28.69 -0.70
CA SER A 346 5.67 -28.24 -0.32
C SER A 346 4.75 -29.43 -0.06
N GLU A 347 4.04 -29.40 1.08
CA GLU A 347 2.91 -30.29 1.36
C GLU A 347 1.65 -29.90 0.55
N LEU A 348 1.63 -28.69 -0.02
CA LEU A 348 0.55 -28.22 -0.89
C LEU A 348 0.67 -28.91 -2.26
N GLY A 349 -0.42 -29.52 -2.73
CA GLY A 349 -0.53 -29.94 -4.13
C GLY A 349 -0.75 -28.74 -5.06
N VAL A 350 -0.84 -28.99 -6.37
CA VAL A 350 -1.12 -27.96 -7.38
C VAL A 350 -2.31 -27.08 -6.98
N MET A 351 -3.40 -27.70 -6.55
CA MET A 351 -4.61 -26.98 -6.13
C MET A 351 -4.36 -26.00 -4.97
N GLY A 352 -3.64 -26.44 -3.92
CA GLY A 352 -3.31 -25.58 -2.78
C GLY A 352 -2.41 -24.41 -3.17
N THR A 353 -1.43 -24.66 -4.04
CA THR A 353 -0.54 -23.62 -4.57
C THR A 353 -1.31 -22.59 -5.42
N VAL A 354 -2.21 -23.03 -6.28
CA VAL A 354 -3.08 -22.14 -7.07
C VAL A 354 -4.01 -21.34 -6.15
N PHE A 355 -4.56 -21.96 -5.09
CA PHE A 355 -5.35 -21.28 -4.07
C PHE A 355 -4.58 -20.17 -3.36
N ALA A 356 -3.30 -20.42 -3.01
CA ALA A 356 -2.44 -19.45 -2.34
C ALA A 356 -2.21 -18.17 -3.18
N VAL A 357 -2.37 -18.24 -4.50
CA VAL A 357 -2.32 -17.07 -5.40
C VAL A 357 -3.71 -16.52 -5.69
N ALA A 358 -4.68 -17.36 -6.00
CA ALA A 358 -6.00 -16.95 -6.47
C ALA A 358 -6.81 -16.20 -5.39
N VAL A 359 -6.73 -16.65 -4.13
CA VAL A 359 -7.47 -16.02 -3.03
C VAL A 359 -7.03 -14.57 -2.77
N PRO A 360 -5.73 -14.27 -2.57
CA PRO A 360 -5.31 -12.89 -2.36
C PRO A 360 -5.53 -12.00 -3.59
N VAL A 361 -5.42 -12.52 -4.82
CA VAL A 361 -5.77 -11.77 -6.04
C VAL A 361 -7.26 -11.40 -6.05
N GLY A 362 -8.13 -12.33 -5.71
CA GLY A 362 -9.58 -12.08 -5.60
C GLY A 362 -9.90 -11.05 -4.51
N ALA A 363 -9.27 -11.19 -3.34
CA ALA A 363 -9.40 -10.23 -2.24
C ALA A 363 -8.92 -8.83 -2.66
N TYR A 364 -7.76 -8.73 -3.31
CA TYR A 364 -7.23 -7.48 -3.84
C TYR A 364 -8.23 -6.78 -4.77
N ILE A 365 -8.73 -7.48 -5.78
CA ILE A 365 -9.67 -6.90 -6.74
C ILE A 365 -10.96 -6.46 -6.04
N ALA A 366 -11.51 -7.27 -5.14
CA ALA A 366 -12.70 -6.92 -4.36
C ALA A 366 -12.48 -5.66 -3.49
N LEU A 367 -11.31 -5.52 -2.87
CA LEU A 367 -10.93 -4.36 -2.06
C LEU A 367 -10.78 -3.08 -2.91
N ILE A 368 -10.23 -3.17 -4.13
CA ILE A 368 -10.18 -2.03 -5.05
C ILE A 368 -11.59 -1.58 -5.46
N TYR A 369 -12.50 -2.52 -5.75
CA TYR A 369 -13.92 -2.19 -5.99
C TYR A 369 -14.57 -1.57 -4.75
N LEU A 370 -14.25 -2.06 -3.56
CA LEU A 370 -14.75 -1.48 -2.31
C LEU A 370 -14.29 -0.02 -2.15
N ILE A 371 -12.99 0.26 -2.36
CA ILE A 371 -12.44 1.64 -2.33
C ILE A 371 -13.16 2.52 -3.35
N TYR A 372 -13.30 2.04 -4.59
CA TYR A 372 -14.02 2.76 -5.63
C TYR A 372 -15.47 3.07 -5.21
N GLY A 373 -16.21 2.06 -4.75
CA GLY A 373 -17.59 2.21 -4.29
C GLY A 373 -17.73 3.19 -3.13
N MET A 374 -16.78 3.16 -2.17
CA MET A 374 -16.72 4.11 -1.05
C MET A 374 -16.45 5.54 -1.52
N LEU A 375 -15.50 5.74 -2.44
CA LEU A 375 -15.13 7.06 -2.95
C LEU A 375 -16.21 7.64 -3.87
N VAL A 376 -16.84 6.86 -4.72
CA VAL A 376 -17.86 7.31 -5.69
C VAL A 376 -19.28 7.32 -5.09
N ARG A 377 -19.53 6.55 -4.00
CA ARG A 377 -20.87 6.32 -3.40
C ARG A 377 -21.91 5.80 -4.38
N SER A 378 -21.50 5.06 -5.38
CA SER A 378 -22.41 4.40 -6.31
C SER A 378 -21.90 3.00 -6.62
N TRP A 379 -22.79 2.04 -6.53
CA TRP A 379 -22.55 0.69 -7.02
C TRP A 379 -23.30 0.56 -8.33
N ASP A 380 -22.59 0.24 -9.40
CA ASP A 380 -23.18 -0.03 -10.70
C ASP A 380 -23.27 -1.55 -10.91
N VAL A 381 -24.33 -1.97 -11.58
CA VAL A 381 -24.55 -3.37 -11.95
C VAL A 381 -23.37 -3.93 -12.77
N LEU A 382 -22.72 -3.09 -13.57
CA LEU A 382 -21.51 -3.46 -14.30
C LEU A 382 -20.40 -3.95 -13.37
N HIS A 383 -20.11 -3.21 -12.30
CA HIS A 383 -19.05 -3.58 -11.33
C HIS A 383 -19.35 -4.92 -10.66
N LEU A 384 -20.64 -5.20 -10.36
CA LEU A 384 -21.04 -6.49 -9.83
C LEU A 384 -20.79 -7.62 -10.83
N TRP A 385 -21.13 -7.45 -12.10
CA TRP A 385 -20.85 -8.43 -13.15
C TRP A 385 -19.35 -8.66 -13.35
N LEU A 386 -18.54 -7.63 -13.31
CA LEU A 386 -17.08 -7.76 -13.39
C LEU A 386 -16.51 -8.53 -12.20
N LEU A 387 -17.03 -8.30 -10.99
CA LEU A 387 -16.64 -9.09 -9.80
C LEU A 387 -17.06 -10.56 -9.94
N VAL A 388 -18.26 -10.84 -10.42
CA VAL A 388 -18.73 -12.21 -10.67
C VAL A 388 -17.87 -12.90 -11.73
N LEU A 389 -17.54 -12.21 -12.81
CA LEU A 389 -16.67 -12.75 -13.86
C LEU A 389 -15.24 -12.98 -13.34
N THR A 390 -14.70 -12.07 -12.57
CA THR A 390 -13.39 -12.25 -11.88
C THR A 390 -13.42 -13.49 -11.00
N ALA A 391 -14.45 -13.64 -10.16
CA ALA A 391 -14.61 -14.81 -9.32
C ALA A 391 -14.72 -16.11 -10.14
N ALA A 392 -15.46 -16.08 -11.24
CA ALA A 392 -15.60 -17.24 -12.15
C ALA A 392 -14.25 -17.64 -12.75
N VAL A 393 -13.41 -16.67 -13.15
CA VAL A 393 -12.06 -16.94 -13.67
C VAL A 393 -11.17 -17.59 -12.59
N LEU A 394 -11.20 -17.06 -11.36
CA LEU A 394 -10.40 -17.62 -10.25
C LEU A 394 -10.86 -19.03 -9.87
N VAL A 395 -12.18 -19.25 -9.81
CA VAL A 395 -12.76 -20.58 -9.60
C VAL A 395 -12.37 -21.55 -10.73
N ALA A 396 -12.41 -21.09 -11.98
CA ALA A 396 -11.96 -21.91 -13.11
C ALA A 396 -10.49 -22.33 -12.99
N ALA A 397 -9.60 -21.42 -12.55
CA ALA A 397 -8.19 -21.76 -12.32
C ALA A 397 -8.03 -22.87 -11.27
N VAL A 398 -8.79 -22.80 -10.17
CA VAL A 398 -8.77 -23.82 -9.11
C VAL A 398 -9.36 -25.14 -9.60
N LEU A 399 -10.45 -25.12 -10.38
CA LEU A 399 -11.05 -26.33 -10.96
C LEU A 399 -10.10 -26.98 -11.97
N LEU A 400 -9.36 -26.22 -12.78
CA LEU A 400 -8.34 -26.75 -13.67
C LEU A 400 -7.21 -27.45 -12.87
N ALA A 401 -6.79 -26.87 -11.77
CA ALA A 401 -5.81 -27.50 -10.87
C ALA A 401 -6.37 -28.81 -10.27
N TRP A 402 -7.64 -28.84 -9.90
CA TRP A 402 -8.31 -30.03 -9.38
C TRP A 402 -8.39 -31.18 -10.38
N VAL A 403 -8.59 -30.89 -11.66
CA VAL A 403 -8.60 -31.91 -12.73
C VAL A 403 -7.21 -32.28 -13.25
N GLY A 404 -6.13 -31.76 -12.62
CA GLY A 404 -4.75 -32.16 -12.90
C GLY A 404 -4.05 -31.35 -14.01
N VAL A 405 -4.55 -30.18 -14.36
CA VAL A 405 -3.85 -29.25 -15.26
C VAL A 405 -2.58 -28.70 -14.57
N SER A 406 -1.50 -28.44 -15.33
CA SER A 406 -0.25 -27.96 -14.78
C SER A 406 -0.41 -26.63 -14.04
N MET A 407 0.37 -26.44 -12.98
CA MET A 407 0.37 -25.22 -12.15
C MET A 407 0.58 -23.97 -13.01
N ALA A 408 1.51 -24.00 -13.96
CA ALA A 408 1.84 -22.86 -14.81
C ALA A 408 0.63 -22.40 -15.65
N VAL A 409 -0.13 -23.34 -16.21
CA VAL A 409 -1.37 -23.03 -16.95
C VAL A 409 -2.44 -22.46 -16.01
N CYS A 410 -2.61 -23.03 -14.82
CA CYS A 410 -3.59 -22.54 -13.84
C CYS A 410 -3.25 -21.10 -13.40
N LEU A 411 -1.98 -20.77 -13.14
CA LEU A 411 -1.54 -19.41 -12.78
C LEU A 411 -1.71 -18.44 -13.95
N LEU A 412 -1.54 -18.90 -15.20
CA LEU A 412 -1.85 -18.09 -16.37
C LEU A 412 -3.34 -17.74 -16.45
N VAL A 413 -4.22 -18.67 -16.06
CA VAL A 413 -5.67 -18.39 -15.96
C VAL A 413 -5.95 -17.37 -14.84
N VAL A 414 -5.28 -17.47 -13.68
CA VAL A 414 -5.41 -16.47 -12.61
C VAL A 414 -5.08 -15.06 -13.12
N THR A 415 -4.10 -14.92 -14.02
CA THR A 415 -3.70 -13.62 -14.61
C THR A 415 -4.82 -12.96 -15.41
N LEU A 416 -5.82 -13.71 -15.87
CA LEU A 416 -6.99 -13.14 -16.55
C LEU A 416 -7.94 -12.39 -15.59
N ALA A 417 -7.86 -12.65 -14.28
CA ALA A 417 -8.72 -11.98 -13.30
C ALA A 417 -8.54 -10.45 -13.27
N PRO A 418 -7.32 -9.88 -13.11
CA PRO A 418 -7.13 -8.44 -13.26
C PRO A 418 -7.43 -7.94 -14.68
N ALA A 419 -7.20 -8.74 -15.74
CA ALA A 419 -7.51 -8.33 -17.10
C ALA A 419 -9.02 -8.09 -17.31
N VAL A 420 -9.90 -8.90 -16.69
CA VAL A 420 -11.36 -8.68 -16.69
C VAL A 420 -11.71 -7.28 -16.17
N THR A 421 -11.13 -6.91 -15.03
CA THR A 421 -11.37 -5.59 -14.41
C THR A 421 -10.87 -4.45 -15.30
N VAL A 422 -9.64 -4.56 -15.81
CA VAL A 422 -9.05 -3.55 -16.71
C VAL A 422 -9.89 -3.37 -17.98
N MET A 423 -10.23 -4.45 -18.66
CA MET A 423 -11.05 -4.39 -19.89
C MET A 423 -12.44 -3.80 -19.63
N GLY A 424 -13.08 -4.19 -18.54
CA GLY A 424 -14.38 -3.64 -18.16
C GLY A 424 -14.34 -2.15 -17.93
N PHE A 425 -13.26 -1.65 -17.29
CA PHE A 425 -13.06 -0.23 -17.05
C PHE A 425 -12.75 0.53 -18.34
N GLU A 426 -11.83 0.05 -19.17
CA GLU A 426 -11.43 0.72 -20.41
C GLU A 426 -12.59 0.84 -21.40
N VAL A 427 -13.48 -0.16 -21.46
CA VAL A 427 -14.64 -0.16 -22.37
C VAL A 427 -15.76 0.76 -21.90
N THR A 428 -16.05 0.81 -20.59
CA THR A 428 -17.26 1.48 -20.07
C THR A 428 -17.00 2.42 -18.89
N GLY A 429 -15.99 2.13 -18.08
CA GLY A 429 -15.74 2.82 -16.79
C GLY A 429 -15.40 4.30 -16.91
N HIS A 430 -14.69 4.70 -17.98
CA HIS A 430 -14.35 6.12 -18.23
C HIS A 430 -15.57 7.05 -18.29
N ARG A 431 -16.70 6.54 -18.82
CA ARG A 431 -17.94 7.33 -18.91
C ARG A 431 -18.59 7.54 -17.56
N HIS A 432 -18.55 6.51 -16.69
CA HIS A 432 -19.14 6.58 -15.35
C HIS A 432 -18.34 7.47 -14.41
N VAL A 433 -17.01 7.40 -14.42
CA VAL A 433 -16.14 8.27 -13.62
C VAL A 433 -16.31 9.74 -14.02
N ARG A 434 -16.32 10.04 -15.35
CA ARG A 434 -16.56 11.41 -15.84
C ARG A 434 -17.94 11.94 -15.45
N ALA A 435 -18.97 11.11 -15.52
CA ALA A 435 -20.33 11.49 -15.12
C ALA A 435 -20.42 11.71 -13.60
N ALA A 436 -19.74 10.92 -12.79
CA ALA A 436 -19.71 11.08 -11.34
C ALA A 436 -18.94 12.34 -10.90
N LEU A 437 -17.79 12.62 -11.50
CA LEU A 437 -17.01 13.85 -11.27
C LEU A 437 -17.77 15.09 -11.76
N GLY A 438 -18.37 15.05 -12.98
CA GLY A 438 -19.10 16.17 -13.55
C GLY A 438 -20.35 16.58 -12.76
N LYS A 439 -21.11 15.62 -12.22
CA LYS A 439 -22.26 15.89 -11.35
C LYS A 439 -21.87 16.59 -10.04
N ARG A 440 -20.65 16.36 -9.54
CA ARG A 440 -20.17 16.92 -8.27
C ARG A 440 -19.55 18.30 -8.43
N ILE A 441 -18.82 18.54 -9.53
CA ILE A 441 -18.30 19.88 -9.85
C ILE A 441 -19.46 20.85 -10.10
N ALA A 442 -20.55 20.38 -10.71
CA ALA A 442 -21.77 21.16 -10.91
C ALA A 442 -22.63 21.36 -9.64
N GLY A 443 -22.46 20.52 -8.60
CA GLY A 443 -23.18 20.62 -7.32
C GLY A 443 -22.46 21.39 -6.23
N THR A 444 -21.23 21.86 -6.49
CA THR A 444 -20.42 22.71 -5.58
C THR A 444 -20.29 24.15 -6.06
N SER A 445 -20.97 24.54 -7.16
CA SER A 445 -21.08 25.91 -7.70
C SER A 445 -22.37 26.62 -7.25
#